data_389723482cd9fefb387ba98084da70e7
#
_entry.id   389723482cd9fefb387ba98084da70e7
#
_cell.length_a   1.000
_cell.length_b   1.000
_cell.length_c   1.000
_cell.angle_alpha   90.00
_cell.angle_beta   90.00
_cell.angle_gamma   90.00
#
_symmetry.space_group_name_H-M   'P 1'
#
loop_
_entity.id
_entity.type
_entity.pdbx_description
1 polymer ?
#
loop_
_entity_poly.entity_id
_entity_poly.type
_entity_poly.pdbx_seq_one_letter_code
_entity_poly.pdbx_strand_id
1 'polypeptide(L)'
;MQNQHLIEIGHALLHGSVSIENWWKENAVFLSSIQSVSSAEEVAIWSSAYFNYGKYLLNKGYAKKAYSYVDKALTIIDNNKQLLGDQYNDWSATIRETKSAVLFKIGKKWEAYKIMKQLHEEDIEKDDYKSAMENIFSSCIWSFVWPCYAVIACLWLFSLIDKHALHLNLFPSWMWDVTWAIWLVLIAVQFVVPYVMKKIRK
;
A
#
# COMPACT_ATOMS: atom_id res chain seq x y z
N MET A 1 -13.89 16.11 31.58
CA MET A 1 -13.19 17.27 30.96
C MET A 1 -12.40 16.84 29.70
N GLN A 2 -11.56 15.78 29.74
CA GLN A 2 -10.74 15.37 28.57
C GLN A 2 -11.60 14.97 27.36
N ASN A 3 -12.68 14.23 27.57
CA ASN A 3 -13.55 13.74 26.52
C ASN A 3 -14.39 14.84 25.85
N GLN A 4 -14.84 15.83 26.64
CA GLN A 4 -15.59 16.97 26.10
C GLN A 4 -14.71 17.82 25.18
N HIS A 5 -13.45 18.04 25.54
CA HIS A 5 -12.50 18.76 24.70
C HIS A 5 -12.20 18.01 23.38
N LEU A 6 -12.12 16.67 23.42
CA LEU A 6 -11.94 15.85 22.21
C LEU A 6 -13.11 16.06 21.22
N ILE A 7 -14.34 16.07 21.71
CA ILE A 7 -15.54 16.30 20.89
C ILE A 7 -15.51 17.70 20.27
N GLU A 8 -15.19 18.73 21.04
CA GLU A 8 -15.11 20.11 20.57
C GLU A 8 -14.09 20.29 19.44
N ILE A 9 -12.87 19.77 19.61
CA ILE A 9 -11.84 19.86 18.56
C ILE A 9 -12.18 18.99 17.33
N GLY A 10 -12.89 17.88 17.54
CA GLY A 10 -13.37 17.01 16.47
C GLY A 10 -14.39 17.69 15.58
N HIS A 11 -15.34 18.42 16.14
CA HIS A 11 -16.30 19.20 15.37
C HIS A 11 -15.62 20.28 14.51
N ALA A 12 -14.59 20.95 15.03
CA ALA A 12 -13.80 21.92 14.24
C ALA A 12 -13.10 21.27 13.03
N LEU A 13 -12.62 20.03 13.18
CA LEU A 13 -12.03 19.27 12.10
C LEU A 13 -13.06 18.88 11.03
N LEU A 14 -14.23 18.41 11.44
CA LEU A 14 -15.28 17.93 10.54
C LEU A 14 -15.96 19.08 9.76
N HIS A 15 -16.10 20.24 10.35
CA HIS A 15 -16.69 21.41 9.69
C HIS A 15 -15.74 22.17 8.75
N GLY A 16 -14.48 21.71 8.61
CA GLY A 16 -13.56 22.18 7.57
C GLY A 16 -13.12 23.65 7.70
N SER A 17 -13.31 24.28 8.86
CA SER A 17 -12.97 25.69 9.10
C SER A 17 -11.47 25.97 9.22
N VAL A 18 -10.66 24.92 9.44
CA VAL A 18 -9.21 25.03 9.66
C VAL A 18 -8.48 24.02 8.75
N SER A 19 -7.29 24.40 8.24
CA SER A 19 -6.48 23.43 7.51
C SER A 19 -6.03 22.29 8.43
N ILE A 20 -6.08 21.06 7.95
CA ILE A 20 -5.69 19.87 8.73
C ILE A 20 -4.27 20.01 9.32
N GLU A 21 -3.37 20.70 8.64
CA GLU A 21 -2.00 20.91 9.11
C GLU A 21 -1.94 21.81 10.34
N ASN A 22 -2.66 22.94 10.32
CA ASN A 22 -2.70 23.86 11.45
C ASN A 22 -3.44 23.24 12.62
N TRP A 23 -4.60 22.63 12.34
CA TRP A 23 -5.36 21.92 13.35
C TRP A 23 -4.52 20.83 14.05
N TRP A 24 -3.73 20.07 13.27
CA TRP A 24 -2.85 19.04 13.84
C TRP A 24 -1.76 19.65 14.73
N LYS A 25 -1.11 20.72 14.29
CA LYS A 25 -0.08 21.40 15.11
C LYS A 25 -0.59 21.85 16.49
N GLU A 26 -1.84 22.32 16.53
CA GLU A 26 -2.47 22.79 17.76
C GLU A 26 -2.89 21.64 18.70
N ASN A 27 -3.34 20.52 18.14
CA ASN A 27 -4.01 19.47 18.89
C ASN A 27 -3.18 18.17 19.07
N ALA A 28 -2.03 18.03 18.40
CA ALA A 28 -1.24 16.78 18.38
C ALA A 28 -0.81 16.31 19.80
N VAL A 29 -0.40 17.25 20.66
CA VAL A 29 0.04 16.94 22.04
C VAL A 29 -1.15 16.40 22.85
N PHE A 30 -2.31 17.05 22.76
CA PHE A 30 -3.53 16.61 23.42
C PHE A 30 -3.94 15.22 22.92
N LEU A 31 -4.02 15.00 21.61
CA LEU A 31 -4.39 13.72 21.01
C LEU A 31 -3.45 12.58 21.43
N SER A 32 -2.15 12.87 21.57
CA SER A 32 -1.16 11.87 22.02
C SER A 32 -1.28 11.56 23.52
N SER A 33 -1.87 12.45 24.32
CA SER A 33 -2.07 12.25 25.76
C SER A 33 -3.32 11.43 26.10
N ILE A 34 -4.21 11.17 25.13
CA ILE A 34 -5.42 10.37 25.33
C ILE A 34 -5.04 8.92 25.62
N GLN A 35 -5.46 8.41 26.77
CA GLN A 35 -5.20 7.03 27.21
C GLN A 35 -6.40 6.12 27.03
N SER A 36 -7.62 6.66 27.18
CA SER A 36 -8.86 5.91 27.08
C SER A 36 -9.99 6.79 26.55
N VAL A 37 -10.95 6.15 25.92
CA VAL A 37 -12.19 6.73 25.41
C VAL A 37 -13.37 5.90 25.90
N SER A 38 -14.55 6.50 25.98
CA SER A 38 -15.73 5.88 26.60
C SER A 38 -16.92 5.74 25.65
N SER A 39 -16.86 6.35 24.47
CA SER A 39 -17.95 6.31 23.49
C SER A 39 -17.46 6.07 22.07
N ALA A 40 -18.36 5.58 21.20
CA ALA A 40 -18.09 5.42 19.77
C ALA A 40 -17.70 6.74 19.10
N GLU A 41 -18.35 7.85 19.49
CA GLU A 41 -18.06 9.18 18.96
C GLU A 41 -16.62 9.62 19.28
N GLU A 42 -16.15 9.42 20.50
CA GLU A 42 -14.79 9.72 20.89
C GLU A 42 -13.78 8.88 20.10
N VAL A 43 -14.05 7.58 19.91
CA VAL A 43 -13.21 6.69 19.08
C VAL A 43 -13.15 7.20 17.64
N ALA A 44 -14.31 7.55 17.07
CA ALA A 44 -14.42 8.05 15.70
C ALA A 44 -13.63 9.35 15.51
N ILE A 45 -13.77 10.33 16.40
CA ILE A 45 -13.05 11.60 16.35
C ILE A 45 -11.54 11.37 16.48
N TRP A 46 -11.13 10.62 17.50
CA TRP A 46 -9.72 10.36 17.76
C TRP A 46 -9.03 9.64 16.59
N SER A 47 -9.64 8.56 16.08
CA SER A 47 -9.12 7.83 14.91
C SER A 47 -9.13 8.68 13.64
N SER A 48 -10.20 9.46 13.40
CA SER A 48 -10.31 10.37 12.25
C SER A 48 -9.23 11.45 12.24
N ALA A 49 -8.84 11.96 13.40
CA ALA A 49 -7.77 12.95 13.50
C ALA A 49 -6.44 12.40 12.95
N TYR A 50 -6.04 11.22 13.41
CA TYR A 50 -4.84 10.53 12.92
C TYR A 50 -4.97 10.13 11.44
N PHE A 51 -6.11 9.60 11.05
CA PHE A 51 -6.38 9.17 9.68
C PHE A 51 -6.30 10.32 8.68
N ASN A 52 -6.99 11.43 8.95
CA ASN A 52 -7.02 12.59 8.07
C ASN A 52 -5.65 13.26 7.95
N TYR A 53 -4.90 13.34 9.07
CA TYR A 53 -3.54 13.85 9.00
C TYR A 53 -2.60 12.89 8.23
N GLY A 54 -2.76 11.59 8.39
CA GLY A 54 -2.07 10.58 7.59
C GLY A 54 -2.36 10.72 6.09
N LYS A 55 -3.64 10.90 5.69
CA LYS A 55 -4.03 11.18 4.30
C LYS A 55 -3.42 12.48 3.78
N TYR A 56 -3.41 13.53 4.57
CA TYR A 56 -2.77 14.79 4.21
C TYR A 56 -1.27 14.59 3.91
N LEU A 57 -0.55 13.90 4.77
CA LEU A 57 0.86 13.60 4.57
C LEU A 57 1.10 12.72 3.32
N LEU A 58 0.23 11.75 3.07
CA LEU A 58 0.29 10.90 1.88
C LEU A 58 0.13 11.73 0.60
N ASN A 59 -0.83 12.65 0.58
CA ASN A 59 -1.09 13.55 -0.54
C ASN A 59 0.06 14.55 -0.78
N LYS A 60 0.77 14.94 0.29
CA LYS A 60 2.01 15.75 0.20
C LYS A 60 3.25 14.95 -0.21
N GLY A 61 3.14 13.63 -0.43
CA GLY A 61 4.26 12.77 -0.81
C GLY A 61 5.07 12.22 0.37
N TYR A 62 4.69 12.49 1.61
CA TYR A 62 5.38 12.02 2.82
C TYR A 62 4.89 10.64 3.27
N ALA A 63 4.87 9.67 2.35
CA ALA A 63 4.29 8.33 2.59
C ALA A 63 4.88 7.62 3.82
N LYS A 64 6.20 7.71 4.05
CA LYS A 64 6.84 7.10 5.24
C LYS A 64 6.31 7.68 6.56
N LYS A 65 6.07 9.00 6.60
CA LYS A 65 5.46 9.64 7.78
C LYS A 65 3.98 9.30 7.89
N ALA A 66 3.25 9.30 6.77
CA ALA A 66 1.83 8.95 6.72
C ALA A 66 1.56 7.56 7.33
N TYR A 67 2.47 6.60 7.15
CA TYR A 67 2.32 5.24 7.66
C TYR A 67 2.05 5.20 9.16
N SER A 68 2.83 5.90 9.96
CA SER A 68 2.68 5.89 11.43
C SER A 68 1.34 6.46 11.90
N TYR A 69 0.81 7.45 11.19
CA TYR A 69 -0.48 8.06 11.52
C TYR A 69 -1.65 7.17 11.12
N VAL A 70 -1.63 6.60 9.91
CA VAL A 70 -2.66 5.66 9.45
C VAL A 70 -2.66 4.38 10.28
N ASP A 71 -1.48 3.88 10.65
CA ASP A 71 -1.33 2.71 11.53
C ASP A 71 -1.86 2.99 12.94
N LYS A 72 -1.60 4.18 13.48
CA LYS A 72 -2.15 4.60 14.77
C LYS A 72 -3.67 4.71 14.73
N ALA A 73 -4.24 5.25 13.65
CA ALA A 73 -5.70 5.31 13.49
C ALA A 73 -6.32 3.91 13.49
N LEU A 74 -5.71 2.95 12.78
CA LEU A 74 -6.16 1.55 12.78
C LEU A 74 -6.07 0.94 14.19
N THR A 75 -4.95 1.15 14.89
CA THR A 75 -4.76 0.66 16.27
C THR A 75 -5.84 1.21 17.21
N ILE A 76 -6.23 2.49 17.06
CA ILE A 76 -7.26 3.10 17.91
C ILE A 76 -8.61 2.39 17.71
N ILE A 77 -9.02 2.15 16.46
CA ILE A 77 -10.31 1.49 16.21
C ILE A 77 -10.28 0.01 16.62
N ASP A 78 -9.17 -0.70 16.38
CA ASP A 78 -9.03 -2.11 16.74
C ASP A 78 -9.12 -2.32 18.26
N ASN A 79 -8.48 -1.45 19.05
CA ASN A 79 -8.52 -1.49 20.51
C ASN A 79 -9.90 -1.13 21.06
N ASN A 80 -10.74 -0.42 20.31
CA ASN A 80 -12.04 0.04 20.74
C ASN A 80 -13.20 -0.53 19.90
N LYS A 81 -12.97 -1.69 19.25
CA LYS A 81 -13.94 -2.35 18.36
C LYS A 81 -15.32 -2.51 19.00
N GLN A 82 -15.37 -2.85 20.30
CA GLN A 82 -16.64 -3.06 21.00
C GLN A 82 -17.47 -1.77 21.12
N LEU A 83 -16.83 -0.62 21.24
CA LEU A 83 -17.51 0.69 21.30
C LEU A 83 -18.09 1.08 19.92
N LEU A 84 -17.40 0.72 18.84
CA LEU A 84 -17.84 1.04 17.47
C LEU A 84 -18.96 0.15 16.96
N GLY A 85 -19.10 -1.07 17.48
CA GLY A 85 -20.14 -2.01 17.04
C GLY A 85 -20.12 -2.25 15.52
N ASP A 86 -21.27 -2.04 14.88
CA ASP A 86 -21.44 -2.27 13.42
C ASP A 86 -20.61 -1.32 12.57
N GLN A 87 -20.29 -0.12 13.07
CA GLN A 87 -19.49 0.87 12.33
C GLN A 87 -18.01 0.45 12.19
N TYR A 88 -17.53 -0.48 13.02
CA TYR A 88 -16.14 -0.93 12.99
C TYR A 88 -15.70 -1.44 11.63
N ASN A 89 -16.52 -2.26 10.97
CA ASN A 89 -16.14 -2.90 9.71
C ASN A 89 -15.88 -1.86 8.61
N ASP A 90 -16.75 -0.88 8.44
CA ASP A 90 -16.63 0.16 7.42
C ASP A 90 -15.42 1.07 7.68
N TRP A 91 -15.23 1.46 8.94
CA TRP A 91 -14.08 2.28 9.32
C TRP A 91 -12.76 1.53 9.15
N SER A 92 -12.70 0.29 9.62
CA SER A 92 -11.53 -0.57 9.48
C SER A 92 -11.17 -0.79 8.02
N ALA A 93 -12.16 -1.06 7.15
CA ALA A 93 -11.94 -1.22 5.71
C ALA A 93 -11.35 0.05 5.08
N THR A 94 -11.91 1.23 5.37
CA THR A 94 -11.43 2.52 4.85
C THR A 94 -9.99 2.83 5.28
N ILE A 95 -9.64 2.58 6.54
CA ILE A 95 -8.29 2.83 7.04
C ILE A 95 -7.31 1.81 6.46
N ARG A 96 -7.67 0.53 6.36
CA ARG A 96 -6.84 -0.53 5.76
C ARG A 96 -6.58 -0.28 4.27
N GLU A 97 -7.57 0.20 3.52
CA GLU A 97 -7.40 0.61 2.13
C GLU A 97 -6.34 1.73 2.02
N THR A 98 -6.46 2.77 2.83
CA THR A 98 -5.48 3.85 2.87
C THR A 98 -4.09 3.35 3.31
N LYS A 99 -4.02 2.44 4.30
CA LYS A 99 -2.77 1.82 4.74
C LYS A 99 -2.11 1.04 3.60
N SER A 100 -2.89 0.32 2.80
CA SER A 100 -2.40 -0.38 1.60
C SER A 100 -1.79 0.61 0.60
N ALA A 101 -2.47 1.74 0.31
CA ALA A 101 -1.93 2.77 -0.57
C ALA A 101 -0.62 3.39 -0.05
N VAL A 102 -0.51 3.62 1.26
CA VAL A 102 0.72 4.09 1.90
C VAL A 102 1.85 3.06 1.76
N LEU A 103 1.58 1.79 2.07
CA LEU A 103 2.53 0.69 1.95
C LEU A 103 3.04 0.54 0.52
N PHE A 104 2.16 0.64 -0.45
CA PHE A 104 2.52 0.61 -1.86
C PHE A 104 3.49 1.76 -2.22
N LYS A 105 3.21 2.99 -1.78
CA LYS A 105 4.06 4.15 -2.05
C LYS A 105 5.43 4.09 -1.35
N ILE A 106 5.55 3.44 -0.20
CA ILE A 106 6.85 3.23 0.46
C ILE A 106 7.61 2.01 -0.05
N GLY A 107 7.08 1.30 -1.05
CA GLY A 107 7.72 0.15 -1.69
C GLY A 107 7.41 -1.21 -1.04
N LYS A 108 6.59 -1.26 0.02
CA LYS A 108 6.16 -2.49 0.70
C LYS A 108 4.98 -3.15 -0.02
N LYS A 109 5.17 -3.44 -1.30
CA LYS A 109 4.10 -3.84 -2.22
C LYS A 109 3.40 -5.14 -1.80
N TRP A 110 4.13 -6.12 -1.25
CA TRP A 110 3.55 -7.38 -0.79
C TRP A 110 2.66 -7.21 0.44
N GLU A 111 3.04 -6.32 1.36
CA GLU A 111 2.19 -5.99 2.51
C GLU A 111 0.91 -5.30 2.04
N ALA A 112 1.03 -4.36 1.09
CA ALA A 112 -0.11 -3.70 0.46
C ALA A 112 -1.05 -4.71 -0.23
N TYR A 113 -0.50 -5.64 -1.00
CA TYR A 113 -1.26 -6.71 -1.66
C TYR A 113 -2.05 -7.57 -0.67
N LYS A 114 -1.42 -7.98 0.45
CA LYS A 114 -2.08 -8.79 1.46
C LYS A 114 -3.29 -8.10 2.07
N ILE A 115 -3.18 -6.80 2.35
CA ILE A 115 -4.30 -6.01 2.88
C ILE A 115 -5.44 -5.93 1.87
N MET A 116 -5.15 -5.61 0.61
CA MET A 116 -6.19 -5.51 -0.42
C MET A 116 -6.85 -6.86 -0.70
N LYS A 117 -6.08 -7.95 -0.64
CA LYS A 117 -6.61 -9.30 -0.76
C LYS A 117 -7.61 -9.62 0.37
N GLN A 118 -7.27 -9.30 1.61
CA GLN A 118 -8.15 -9.49 2.76
C GLN A 118 -9.43 -8.66 2.61
N LEU A 119 -9.33 -7.39 2.21
CA LEU A 119 -10.49 -6.53 1.98
C LEU A 119 -11.40 -7.07 0.87
N HIS A 120 -10.83 -7.61 -0.20
CA HIS A 120 -11.62 -8.24 -1.27
C HIS A 120 -12.29 -9.55 -0.81
N GLU A 121 -11.65 -10.34 0.05
CA GLU A 121 -12.23 -11.55 0.63
C GLU A 121 -13.39 -11.23 1.61
N GLU A 122 -13.32 -10.09 2.29
CA GLU A 122 -14.37 -9.60 3.20
C GLU A 122 -15.57 -8.99 2.45
N ASP A 123 -15.31 -8.34 1.31
CA ASP A 123 -16.33 -7.70 0.46
C ASP A 123 -16.04 -8.00 -1.02
N ILE A 124 -16.54 -9.16 -1.47
CA ILE A 124 -16.33 -9.69 -2.84
C ILE A 124 -17.05 -8.83 -3.89
N GLU A 125 -18.13 -8.15 -3.52
CA GLU A 125 -18.93 -7.35 -4.44
C GLU A 125 -18.26 -6.02 -4.80
N LYS A 126 -17.27 -5.59 -4.02
CA LYS A 126 -16.56 -4.32 -4.27
C LYS A 126 -15.45 -4.48 -5.32
N ASP A 127 -15.78 -4.25 -6.58
CA ASP A 127 -14.86 -4.37 -7.72
C ASP A 127 -13.58 -3.51 -7.59
N ASP A 128 -13.66 -2.41 -6.84
CA ASP A 128 -12.51 -1.52 -6.59
C ASP A 128 -11.37 -2.24 -5.85
N TYR A 129 -11.69 -3.10 -4.88
CA TYR A 129 -10.69 -3.88 -4.15
C TYR A 129 -9.99 -4.90 -5.03
N LYS A 130 -10.75 -5.55 -5.92
CA LYS A 130 -10.21 -6.48 -6.90
C LYS A 130 -9.25 -5.77 -7.87
N SER A 131 -9.68 -4.64 -8.42
CA SER A 131 -8.87 -3.84 -9.33
C SER A 131 -7.57 -3.34 -8.67
N ALA A 132 -7.66 -2.80 -7.45
CA ALA A 132 -6.49 -2.36 -6.70
C ALA A 132 -5.53 -3.51 -6.40
N MET A 133 -6.04 -4.66 -5.99
CA MET A 133 -5.24 -5.87 -5.72
C MET A 133 -4.50 -6.34 -6.98
N GLU A 134 -5.16 -6.38 -8.14
CA GLU A 134 -4.56 -6.78 -9.41
C GLU A 134 -3.45 -5.81 -9.84
N ASN A 135 -3.66 -4.51 -9.67
CA ASN A 135 -2.66 -3.48 -9.97
C ASN A 135 -1.43 -3.58 -9.08
N ILE A 136 -1.62 -3.80 -7.77
CA ILE A 136 -0.52 -3.98 -6.81
C ILE A 136 0.26 -5.26 -7.16
N PHE A 137 -0.45 -6.36 -7.43
CA PHE A 137 0.17 -7.64 -7.79
C PHE A 137 1.00 -7.52 -9.07
N SER A 138 0.42 -6.91 -10.12
CA SER A 138 1.14 -6.61 -11.36
C SER A 138 2.42 -5.81 -11.07
N SER A 139 2.32 -4.76 -10.24
CA SER A 139 3.48 -3.95 -9.85
C SER A 139 4.55 -4.74 -9.05
N CYS A 140 4.15 -5.75 -8.26
CA CYS A 140 5.09 -6.65 -7.60
C CYS A 140 5.87 -7.48 -8.62
N ILE A 141 5.17 -8.09 -9.58
CA ILE A 141 5.78 -8.90 -10.65
C ILE A 141 6.76 -8.05 -11.48
N TRP A 142 6.32 -6.88 -11.94
CA TRP A 142 7.16 -5.98 -12.74
C TRP A 142 8.44 -5.54 -12.01
N SER A 143 8.37 -5.34 -10.69
CA SER A 143 9.56 -5.00 -9.89
C SER A 143 10.61 -6.10 -9.88
N PHE A 144 10.22 -7.35 -10.14
CA PHE A 144 11.11 -8.50 -10.20
C PHE A 144 11.57 -8.79 -11.64
N VAL A 145 10.66 -8.69 -12.59
CA VAL A 145 10.89 -9.05 -14.01
C VAL A 145 11.80 -8.02 -14.69
N TRP A 146 11.63 -6.73 -14.40
CA TRP A 146 12.40 -5.68 -15.05
C TRP A 146 13.94 -5.77 -14.84
N PRO A 147 14.46 -6.00 -13.61
CA PRO A 147 15.88 -6.23 -13.43
C PRO A 147 16.40 -7.45 -14.21
N CYS A 148 15.61 -8.52 -14.31
CA CYS A 148 16.00 -9.70 -15.09
C CYS A 148 16.16 -9.37 -16.58
N TYR A 149 15.25 -8.59 -17.16
CA TYR A 149 15.40 -8.12 -18.55
C TYR A 149 16.63 -7.24 -18.72
N ALA A 150 16.93 -6.35 -17.77
CA ALA A 150 18.12 -5.53 -17.82
C ALA A 150 19.41 -6.37 -17.83
N VAL A 151 19.49 -7.39 -16.99
CA VAL A 151 20.62 -8.32 -16.97
C VAL A 151 20.78 -9.06 -18.30
N ILE A 152 19.68 -9.59 -18.86
CA ILE A 152 19.70 -10.28 -20.17
C ILE A 152 20.17 -9.33 -21.28
N ALA A 153 19.67 -8.10 -21.29
CA ALA A 153 20.09 -7.09 -22.26
C ALA A 153 21.59 -6.76 -22.15
N CYS A 154 22.11 -6.64 -20.92
CA CYS A 154 23.54 -6.45 -20.70
C CYS A 154 24.36 -7.65 -21.22
N LEU A 155 23.96 -8.88 -20.93
CA LEU A 155 24.64 -10.08 -21.42
C LEU A 155 24.64 -10.13 -22.95
N TRP A 156 23.55 -9.77 -23.60
CA TRP A 156 23.47 -9.68 -25.05
C TRP A 156 24.41 -8.62 -25.62
N LEU A 157 24.45 -7.41 -25.05
CA LEU A 157 25.37 -6.37 -25.49
C LEU A 157 26.83 -6.81 -25.33
N PHE A 158 27.19 -7.39 -24.20
CA PHE A 158 28.54 -7.92 -23.98
C PHE A 158 28.91 -9.01 -25.00
N SER A 159 28.01 -9.95 -25.30
CA SER A 159 28.24 -10.98 -26.29
C SER A 159 28.43 -10.42 -27.71
N LEU A 160 27.68 -9.37 -28.07
CA LEU A 160 27.86 -8.68 -29.37
C LEU A 160 29.22 -7.98 -29.44
N ILE A 161 29.67 -7.33 -28.38
CA ILE A 161 30.98 -6.69 -28.31
C ILE A 161 32.10 -7.72 -28.39
N ASP A 162 31.99 -8.84 -27.66
CA ASP A 162 32.96 -9.90 -27.69
C ASP A 162 33.10 -10.50 -29.10
N LYS A 163 31.98 -10.76 -29.78
CA LYS A 163 31.96 -11.35 -31.11
C LYS A 163 32.52 -10.40 -32.18
N HIS A 164 32.21 -9.11 -32.13
CA HIS A 164 32.48 -8.17 -33.21
C HIS A 164 33.70 -7.25 -32.97
N ALA A 165 34.07 -6.99 -31.73
CA ALA A 165 35.15 -6.07 -31.39
C ALA A 165 36.35 -6.75 -30.72
N LEU A 166 36.12 -7.68 -29.81
CA LEU A 166 37.20 -8.28 -28.99
C LEU A 166 37.67 -9.63 -29.53
N HIS A 167 36.82 -10.37 -30.26
CA HIS A 167 37.09 -11.72 -30.81
C HIS A 167 37.63 -12.73 -29.78
N LEU A 168 37.31 -12.52 -28.50
CA LEU A 168 37.85 -13.34 -27.41
C LEU A 168 37.10 -14.65 -27.20
N ASN A 169 35.90 -14.80 -27.82
CA ASN A 169 35.01 -15.96 -27.70
C ASN A 169 34.76 -16.37 -26.23
N LEU A 170 34.60 -15.38 -25.37
CA LEU A 170 34.36 -15.59 -23.94
C LEU A 170 33.02 -16.24 -23.64
N PHE A 171 32.04 -16.05 -24.57
CA PHE A 171 30.70 -16.54 -24.42
C PHE A 171 30.47 -17.83 -25.22
N PRO A 172 30.41 -19.00 -24.58
CA PRO A 172 30.12 -20.28 -25.27
C PRO A 172 28.70 -20.27 -25.85
N SER A 173 28.51 -20.98 -26.95
CA SER A 173 27.25 -21.04 -27.72
C SER A 173 26.02 -21.42 -26.86
N TRP A 174 26.20 -22.31 -25.89
CA TRP A 174 25.11 -22.72 -24.98
C TRP A 174 24.53 -21.58 -24.11
N MET A 175 25.29 -20.52 -23.86
CA MET A 175 24.79 -19.36 -23.13
C MET A 175 23.63 -18.67 -23.85
N TRP A 176 23.62 -18.70 -25.20
CA TRP A 176 22.51 -18.18 -25.98
C TRP A 176 21.22 -18.97 -25.73
N ASP A 177 21.33 -20.29 -25.68
CA ASP A 177 20.17 -21.15 -25.44
C ASP A 177 19.61 -20.94 -24.03
N VAL A 178 20.48 -20.78 -23.03
CA VAL A 178 20.08 -20.47 -21.66
C VAL A 178 19.42 -19.09 -21.56
N THR A 179 19.99 -18.07 -22.20
CA THR A 179 19.40 -16.72 -22.16
C THR A 179 18.03 -16.68 -22.85
N TRP A 180 17.85 -17.40 -23.96
CA TRP A 180 16.56 -17.57 -24.62
C TRP A 180 15.56 -18.31 -23.74
N ALA A 181 15.95 -19.38 -23.08
CA ALA A 181 15.09 -20.12 -22.15
C ALA A 181 14.63 -19.25 -20.99
N ILE A 182 15.53 -18.48 -20.37
CA ILE A 182 15.18 -17.55 -19.30
C ILE A 182 14.21 -16.46 -19.82
N TRP A 183 14.45 -15.92 -21.01
CA TRP A 183 13.60 -14.91 -21.62
C TRP A 183 12.18 -15.44 -21.88
N LEU A 184 12.04 -16.67 -22.38
CA LEU A 184 10.75 -17.33 -22.55
C LEU A 184 10.02 -17.54 -21.22
N VAL A 185 10.73 -17.95 -20.16
CA VAL A 185 10.15 -18.10 -18.82
C VAL A 185 9.66 -16.75 -18.28
N LEU A 186 10.42 -15.67 -18.46
CA LEU A 186 10.00 -14.32 -18.05
C LEU A 186 8.75 -13.85 -18.78
N ILE A 187 8.66 -14.12 -20.09
CA ILE A 187 7.44 -13.85 -20.88
C ILE A 187 6.27 -14.66 -20.33
N ALA A 188 6.47 -15.96 -20.08
CA ALA A 188 5.42 -16.81 -19.55
C ALA A 188 4.92 -16.30 -18.17
N VAL A 189 5.83 -15.93 -17.28
CA VAL A 189 5.47 -15.32 -15.97
C VAL A 189 4.68 -14.03 -16.17
N GLN A 190 5.10 -13.19 -17.10
CA GLN A 190 4.49 -11.88 -17.33
C GLN A 190 3.07 -11.96 -17.88
N PHE A 191 2.81 -12.90 -18.80
CA PHE A 191 1.52 -13.01 -19.49
C PHE A 191 0.63 -14.13 -18.95
N VAL A 192 1.21 -15.28 -18.63
CA VAL A 192 0.45 -16.46 -18.21
C VAL A 192 -0.03 -16.31 -16.76
N VAL A 193 0.81 -15.82 -15.85
CA VAL A 193 0.42 -15.71 -14.43
C VAL A 193 -0.78 -14.78 -14.24
N PRO A 194 -0.82 -13.54 -14.78
CA PRO A 194 -2.00 -12.69 -14.70
C PRO A 194 -3.25 -13.31 -15.37
N TYR A 195 -3.05 -13.98 -16.52
CA TYR A 195 -4.15 -14.64 -17.23
C TYR A 195 -4.74 -15.80 -16.44
N VAL A 196 -3.89 -16.67 -15.88
CA VAL A 196 -4.30 -17.81 -15.04
C VAL A 196 -4.99 -17.33 -13.77
N MET A 197 -4.43 -16.31 -13.12
CA MET A 197 -5.04 -15.68 -11.93
C MET A 197 -6.43 -15.14 -12.24
N LYS A 198 -6.62 -14.51 -13.40
CA LYS A 198 -7.95 -14.02 -13.83
C LYS A 198 -8.93 -15.16 -14.13
N LYS A 199 -8.46 -16.31 -14.58
CA LYS A 199 -9.31 -17.47 -14.93
C LYS A 199 -9.70 -18.31 -13.72
N ILE A 200 -8.83 -18.47 -12.73
CA ILE A 200 -9.10 -19.22 -11.48
C ILE A 200 -10.10 -18.47 -10.59
N ARG A 201 -10.25 -17.16 -10.80
CA ARG A 201 -11.14 -16.28 -10.02
C ARG A 201 -12.54 -16.09 -10.62
N LYS A 202 -12.86 -16.76 -11.73
CA LYS A 202 -14.22 -16.91 -12.24
C LYS A 202 -14.87 -18.18 -11.69
#